data_d4766cfc7eff99d6d6b5613f3af2a49d
#
_entry.id   d4766cfc7eff99d6d6b5613f3af2a49d
#
_cell.length_a   1.000
_cell.length_b   1.000
_cell.length_c   1.000
_cell.angle_alpha   90.00
_cell.angle_beta   90.00
_cell.angle_gamma   90.00
#
_symmetry.space_group_name_H-M   'P 1'
#
loop_
_entity.id
_entity.type
_entity.pdbx_description
1 polymer ?
#
loop_
_entity_poly.entity_id
_entity_poly.type
_entity_poly.pdbx_seq_one_letter_code
_entity_poly.pdbx_strand_id
1 'polypeptide(L)'
;SASPTKMYVNGSAAATINVLVDGATVTPYFSQNNNFTITLAGNRTVANPVGATPGQSGTIYIVQDATGSRTLSWGNLWRFQGNTAPTLSTSANAVDMLVYSVRTVSNVSCQLINNIG
;
A
#
# COMPACT_ATOMS: atom_id res chain seq x y z
N SER A 1 -6.52 37.14 -5.19
CA SER A 1 -6.03 36.31 -4.09
C SER A 1 -5.93 34.85 -4.52
N ALA A 2 -5.05 34.13 -3.89
CA ALA A 2 -4.87 32.72 -4.19
C ALA A 2 -6.08 31.92 -3.71
N SER A 3 -6.51 30.96 -4.52
CA SER A 3 -7.51 29.97 -4.10
C SER A 3 -6.95 29.10 -3.00
N PRO A 4 -7.73 28.75 -1.96
CA PRO A 4 -7.29 27.78 -0.97
C PRO A 4 -7.21 26.36 -1.53
N THR A 5 -7.83 26.08 -2.67
CA THR A 5 -7.81 24.77 -3.30
C THR A 5 -6.50 24.55 -4.02
N LYS A 6 -5.75 23.52 -3.64
CA LYS A 6 -4.49 23.15 -4.28
C LYS A 6 -4.71 22.30 -5.52
N MET A 7 -5.80 21.56 -5.58
CA MET A 7 -6.17 20.71 -6.70
C MET A 7 -7.68 20.67 -6.84
N TYR A 8 -8.17 20.90 -8.03
CA TYR A 8 -9.60 20.83 -8.34
C TYR A 8 -9.81 20.07 -9.63
N VAL A 9 -10.61 19.02 -9.59
CA VAL A 9 -10.96 18.21 -10.75
C VAL A 9 -12.48 18.22 -10.90
N ASN A 10 -12.95 18.83 -11.99
CA ASN A 10 -14.37 18.80 -12.32
C ASN A 10 -14.62 17.59 -13.22
N GLY A 11 -14.98 16.46 -12.60
CA GLY A 11 -15.18 15.19 -13.27
C GLY A 11 -14.47 14.06 -12.51
N SER A 12 -14.18 12.97 -13.20
CA SER A 12 -13.49 11.84 -12.59
C SER A 12 -11.97 11.95 -12.77
N ALA A 13 -11.23 11.31 -11.88
CA ALA A 13 -9.78 11.19 -11.98
C ALA A 13 -9.38 9.77 -11.55
N ALA A 14 -8.36 9.22 -12.22
CA ALA A 14 -7.83 7.91 -11.88
C ALA A 14 -6.31 7.97 -11.89
N ALA A 15 -5.69 7.47 -10.82
CA ALA A 15 -4.25 7.28 -10.76
C ALA A 15 -3.89 5.86 -11.22
N THR A 16 -2.75 5.74 -11.87
CA THR A 16 -2.25 4.45 -12.34
C THR A 16 -1.99 3.51 -11.17
N ILE A 17 -2.30 2.24 -11.35
CA ILE A 17 -1.90 1.17 -10.40
C ILE A 17 -0.56 0.62 -10.86
N ASN A 18 0.48 0.84 -10.07
CA ASN A 18 1.83 0.36 -10.37
C ASN A 18 2.00 -1.07 -9.88
N VAL A 19 2.50 -1.96 -10.74
CA VAL A 19 2.82 -3.33 -10.36
C VAL A 19 4.19 -3.35 -9.71
N LEU A 20 4.23 -3.67 -8.41
CA LEU A 20 5.48 -3.78 -7.67
C LEU A 20 6.22 -5.06 -8.08
N VAL A 21 7.53 -4.95 -8.16
CA VAL A 21 8.39 -6.10 -8.45
C VAL A 21 8.47 -6.99 -7.22
N ASP A 22 8.05 -8.26 -7.36
CA ASP A 22 8.15 -9.22 -6.27
C ASP A 22 9.61 -9.59 -6.01
N GLY A 23 9.97 -9.70 -4.74
CA GLY A 23 11.31 -10.02 -4.30
C GLY A 23 11.35 -10.09 -2.79
N ALA A 24 12.49 -10.44 -2.20
CA ALA A 24 12.62 -10.54 -0.75
C ALA A 24 12.22 -9.25 -0.04
N THR A 25 12.53 -8.11 -0.62
CA THR A 25 12.12 -6.78 -0.16
C THR A 25 11.42 -6.06 -1.29
N VAL A 26 10.23 -5.53 -1.01
CA VAL A 26 9.39 -4.80 -1.97
C VAL A 26 9.37 -3.34 -1.56
N THR A 27 9.73 -2.44 -2.47
CA THR A 27 9.81 -1.01 -2.18
C THR A 27 8.79 -0.21 -3.00
N PRO A 28 7.76 0.37 -2.35
CA PRO A 28 6.84 1.27 -3.04
C PRO A 28 7.47 2.67 -3.19
N TYR A 29 7.47 3.19 -4.43
CA TYR A 29 7.96 4.55 -4.70
C TYR A 29 6.79 5.51 -4.72
N PHE A 30 6.52 6.13 -3.58
CA PHE A 30 5.41 7.07 -3.41
C PHE A 30 5.63 8.38 -4.17
N SER A 31 6.86 8.67 -4.57
CA SER A 31 7.15 9.82 -5.45
C SER A 31 6.60 9.63 -6.86
N GLN A 32 6.26 8.40 -7.25
CA GLN A 32 5.86 8.07 -8.62
C GLN A 32 4.41 7.62 -8.75
N ASN A 33 3.85 7.00 -7.72
CA ASN A 33 2.50 6.43 -7.77
C ASN A 33 1.81 6.54 -6.42
N ASN A 34 0.48 6.50 -6.45
CA ASN A 34 -0.37 6.44 -5.25
C ASN A 34 -0.93 5.04 -5.03
N ASN A 35 -1.13 4.28 -6.10
CA ASN A 35 -1.75 2.97 -6.04
C ASN A 35 -0.79 1.91 -6.56
N PHE A 36 -0.81 0.76 -5.89
CA PHE A 36 0.12 -0.33 -6.18
C PHE A 36 -0.60 -1.67 -6.09
N THR A 37 -0.03 -2.68 -6.74
CA THR A 37 -0.44 -4.07 -6.59
C THR A 37 0.80 -4.95 -6.55
N ILE A 38 0.74 -6.03 -5.78
CA ILE A 38 1.80 -7.03 -5.71
C ILE A 38 1.20 -8.42 -5.60
N THR A 39 1.76 -9.37 -6.34
CA THR A 39 1.47 -10.79 -6.17
C THR A 39 2.66 -11.44 -5.48
N LEU A 40 2.41 -12.05 -4.32
CA LEU A 40 3.46 -12.60 -3.47
C LEU A 40 3.77 -14.04 -3.89
N ALA A 41 5.02 -14.30 -4.28
CA ALA A 41 5.51 -15.65 -4.56
C ALA A 41 6.37 -16.21 -3.41
N GLY A 42 6.36 -15.56 -2.26
CA GLY A 42 7.08 -15.97 -1.05
C GLY A 42 6.78 -15.02 0.09
N ASN A 43 7.37 -15.29 1.25
CA ASN A 43 7.32 -14.36 2.37
C ASN A 43 8.20 -13.15 2.06
N ARG A 44 7.65 -11.94 2.24
CA ARG A 44 8.30 -10.71 1.79
C ARG A 44 8.32 -9.66 2.90
N THR A 45 9.17 -8.65 2.72
CA THR A 45 9.18 -7.43 3.53
C THR A 45 8.80 -6.26 2.64
N VAL A 46 7.82 -5.48 3.06
CA VAL A 46 7.52 -4.19 2.43
C VAL A 46 8.38 -3.13 3.10
N ALA A 47 9.33 -2.60 2.35
CA ALA A 47 10.20 -1.53 2.83
C ALA A 47 9.40 -0.25 3.07
N ASN A 48 9.99 0.67 3.84
CA ASN A 48 9.42 2.01 3.97
C ASN A 48 9.27 2.64 2.59
N PRO A 49 8.16 3.34 2.33
CA PRO A 49 7.97 3.97 1.02
C PRO A 49 9.02 5.05 0.78
N VAL A 50 9.36 5.26 -0.49
CA VAL A 50 10.31 6.29 -0.91
C VAL A 50 9.54 7.49 -1.44
N GLY A 51 9.82 8.67 -0.91
CA GLY A 51 9.24 9.91 -1.40
C GLY A 51 7.81 10.16 -0.96
N ALA A 52 7.42 9.67 0.22
CA ALA A 52 6.09 9.93 0.78
C ALA A 52 5.92 11.43 1.07
N THR A 53 4.76 11.96 0.71
CA THR A 53 4.38 13.34 0.95
C THR A 53 3.18 13.39 1.90
N PRO A 54 3.22 14.20 2.97
CA PRO A 54 2.05 14.36 3.86
C PRO A 54 0.80 14.74 3.07
N GLY A 55 -0.30 14.05 3.35
CA GLY A 55 -1.57 14.21 2.63
C GLY A 55 -1.73 13.26 1.45
N GLN A 56 -0.68 12.58 1.03
CA GLN A 56 -0.79 11.54 0.01
C GLN A 56 -1.59 10.37 0.54
N SER A 57 -2.46 9.81 -0.28
CA SER A 57 -3.26 8.64 0.07
C SER A 57 -3.40 7.71 -1.13
N GLY A 58 -3.73 6.45 -0.86
CA GLY A 58 -3.90 5.48 -1.92
C GLY A 58 -4.11 4.08 -1.39
N THR A 59 -3.87 3.11 -2.26
CA THR A 59 -4.13 1.70 -1.98
C THR A 59 -2.98 0.83 -2.46
N ILE A 60 -2.79 -0.30 -1.78
CA ILE A 60 -1.89 -1.36 -2.22
C ILE A 60 -2.68 -2.67 -2.18
N TYR A 61 -2.91 -3.27 -3.35
CA TYR A 61 -3.50 -4.60 -3.44
C TYR A 61 -2.43 -5.64 -3.21
N ILE A 62 -2.71 -6.60 -2.33
CA ILE A 62 -1.79 -7.67 -1.96
C ILE A 62 -2.46 -8.97 -2.34
N VAL A 63 -1.88 -9.68 -3.31
CA VAL A 63 -2.46 -10.87 -3.91
C VAL A 63 -1.60 -12.08 -3.55
N GLN A 64 -2.22 -13.12 -3.01
CA GLN A 64 -1.57 -14.41 -2.84
C GLN A 64 -1.43 -15.09 -4.21
N ASP A 65 -0.32 -15.79 -4.42
CA ASP A 65 -0.19 -16.63 -5.62
C ASP A 65 -1.02 -17.92 -5.50
N ALA A 66 -0.88 -18.82 -6.48
CA ALA A 66 -1.61 -20.09 -6.48
C ALA A 66 -1.24 -21.01 -5.31
N THR A 67 -0.12 -20.78 -4.65
CA THR A 67 0.30 -21.53 -3.46
C THR A 67 -0.37 -21.01 -2.20
N GLY A 68 -0.48 -19.68 -2.05
CA GLY A 68 -1.03 -19.05 -0.86
C GLY A 68 -0.07 -19.09 0.33
N SER A 69 -0.57 -18.72 1.49
CA SER A 69 0.14 -18.76 2.79
C SER A 69 1.39 -17.89 2.85
N ARG A 70 1.50 -16.90 1.97
CA ARG A 70 2.60 -15.94 2.00
C ARG A 70 2.36 -14.89 3.09
N THR A 71 3.43 -14.44 3.72
CA THR A 71 3.39 -13.44 4.79
C THR A 71 4.13 -12.18 4.41
N LEU A 72 3.77 -11.07 5.06
CA LEU A 72 4.46 -9.80 4.93
C LEU A 72 4.96 -9.33 6.29
N SER A 73 6.17 -8.82 6.31
CA SER A 73 6.64 -7.91 7.34
C SER A 73 6.76 -6.49 6.76
N TRP A 74 6.87 -5.48 7.62
CA TRP A 74 6.72 -4.09 7.22
C TRP A 74 7.84 -3.24 7.81
N GLY A 75 8.30 -2.27 7.04
CA GLY A 75 9.20 -1.24 7.56
C GLY A 75 8.52 -0.41 8.65
N ASN A 76 9.32 0.31 9.43
CA ASN A 76 8.84 0.97 10.64
C ASN A 76 8.02 2.25 10.37
N LEU A 77 7.94 2.74 9.15
CA LEU A 77 7.09 3.89 8.82
C LEU A 77 5.63 3.49 8.61
N TRP A 78 5.35 2.22 8.35
CA TRP A 78 4.00 1.68 8.23
C TRP A 78 3.38 1.56 9.62
N ARG A 79 2.29 2.31 9.86
CA ARG A 79 1.66 2.39 11.19
C ARG A 79 0.26 1.83 11.12
N PHE A 80 0.08 0.70 11.79
CA PHE A 80 -1.19 -0.02 11.83
C PHE A 80 -1.95 0.26 13.12
N GLN A 81 -3.25 0.01 13.09
CA GLN A 81 -4.11 0.16 14.27
C GLN A 81 -3.55 -0.68 15.43
N GLY A 82 -3.49 -0.10 16.62
CA GLY A 82 -2.97 -0.76 17.80
C GLY A 82 -1.48 -1.06 17.73
N ASN A 83 -0.75 -0.46 16.78
CA ASN A 83 0.68 -0.69 16.54
C ASN A 83 1.02 -2.17 16.29
N THR A 84 0.06 -2.91 15.75
CA THR A 84 0.22 -4.34 15.47
C THR A 84 0.08 -4.57 13.97
N ALA A 85 1.07 -5.18 13.36
CA ALA A 85 1.03 -5.52 11.94
C ALA A 85 -0.10 -6.54 11.69
N PRO A 86 -0.89 -6.34 10.61
CA PRO A 86 -2.02 -7.20 10.31
C PRO A 86 -1.56 -8.55 9.75
N THR A 87 -2.46 -9.53 9.84
CA THR A 87 -2.28 -10.83 9.20
C THR A 87 -2.98 -10.85 7.85
N LEU A 88 -2.26 -11.28 6.82
CA LEU A 88 -2.83 -11.44 5.49
C LEU A 88 -3.82 -12.61 5.43
N SER A 89 -4.77 -12.53 4.51
CA SER A 89 -5.53 -13.69 4.08
C SER A 89 -4.60 -14.71 3.44
N THR A 90 -4.78 -16.00 3.75
CA THR A 90 -3.80 -17.03 3.42
C THR A 90 -4.20 -17.94 2.27
N SER A 91 -5.46 -17.93 1.85
CA SER A 91 -5.93 -18.79 0.76
C SER A 91 -5.20 -18.47 -0.55
N ALA A 92 -5.02 -19.48 -1.38
CA ALA A 92 -4.49 -19.29 -2.73
C ALA A 92 -5.31 -18.23 -3.48
N ASN A 93 -4.63 -17.33 -4.16
CA ASN A 93 -5.22 -16.25 -4.95
C ASN A 93 -6.05 -15.24 -4.14
N ALA A 94 -6.01 -15.25 -2.81
CA ALA A 94 -6.71 -14.27 -1.99
C ALA A 94 -6.18 -12.87 -2.26
N VAL A 95 -7.08 -11.88 -2.24
CA VAL A 95 -6.74 -10.47 -2.45
C VAL A 95 -7.10 -9.68 -1.20
N ASP A 96 -6.11 -9.01 -0.65
CA ASP A 96 -6.28 -8.03 0.43
C ASP A 96 -5.98 -6.64 -0.11
N MET A 97 -6.54 -5.62 0.53
CA MET A 97 -6.30 -4.24 0.16
C MET A 97 -5.78 -3.47 1.37
N LEU A 98 -4.58 -2.90 1.24
CA LEU A 98 -4.07 -1.93 2.20
C LEU A 98 -4.53 -0.54 1.76
N VAL A 99 -5.19 0.17 2.65
CA VAL A 99 -5.49 1.60 2.46
C VAL A 99 -4.54 2.40 3.33
N TYR A 100 -4.05 3.54 2.82
CA TYR A 100 -3.09 4.35 3.55
C TYR A 100 -3.34 5.84 3.37
N SER A 101 -2.86 6.58 4.36
CA SER A 101 -2.76 8.04 4.30
C SER A 101 -1.44 8.45 4.96
N VAL A 102 -0.67 9.27 4.28
CA VAL A 102 0.61 9.77 4.81
C VAL A 102 0.32 10.92 5.75
N ARG A 103 0.52 10.71 7.05
CA ARG A 103 0.35 11.74 8.06
C ARG A 103 1.58 12.64 8.15
N THR A 104 2.76 12.03 8.17
CA THR A 104 4.06 12.72 8.12
C THR A 104 5.00 11.92 7.23
N VAL A 105 6.16 12.45 6.88
CA VAL A 105 7.16 11.70 6.10
C VAL A 105 7.66 10.44 6.80
N SER A 106 7.43 10.33 8.11
CA SER A 106 7.83 9.16 8.91
C SER A 106 6.63 8.40 9.50
N ASN A 107 5.42 8.66 9.02
CA ASN A 107 4.22 7.97 9.51
C ASN A 107 3.22 7.79 8.36
N VAL A 108 3.12 6.55 7.88
CA VAL A 108 2.09 6.15 6.91
C VAL A 108 1.02 5.39 7.69
N SER A 109 -0.09 6.06 7.96
CA SER A 109 -1.22 5.44 8.68
C SER A 109 -1.96 4.53 7.74
N CYS A 110 -2.15 3.27 8.10
CA CYS A 110 -2.69 2.28 7.19
C CYS A 110 -3.57 1.24 7.89
N GLN A 111 -4.40 0.58 7.09
CA GLN A 111 -5.28 -0.49 7.51
C GLN A 111 -5.38 -1.54 6.41
N LEU A 112 -5.37 -2.81 6.78
CA LEU A 112 -5.55 -3.92 5.86
C LEU A 112 -7.02 -4.36 5.87
N ILE A 113 -7.58 -4.51 4.67
CA ILE A 113 -8.93 -5.06 4.46
C ILE A 113 -8.75 -6.41 3.79
N ASN A 114 -9.21 -7.48 4.45
CA ASN A 114 -8.98 -8.85 4.03
C ASN A 114 -10.05 -9.36 3.07
N ASN A 115 -9.67 -10.26 2.17
CA ASN A 115 -10.57 -11.06 1.32
C ASN A 115 -11.55 -10.20 0.53
N ILE A 116 -11.04 -9.35 -0.32
CA ILE A 116 -11.88 -8.46 -1.15
C ILE A 116 -11.96 -8.89 -2.61
N GLY A 117 -11.37 -9.99 -2.97
CA GLY A 117 -11.39 -10.39 -4.37
C GLY A 117 -11.01 -11.82 -4.62
#